data_0e7c4b5586a536fa160e8fe3486e318b
#
_entry.id   0e7c4b5586a536fa160e8fe3486e318b
#
_cell.length_a   1.000
_cell.length_b   1.000
_cell.length_c   1.000
_cell.angle_alpha   90.00
_cell.angle_beta   90.00
_cell.angle_gamma   90.00
#
_symmetry.space_group_name_H-M   'P 1'
#
loop_
_entity.id
_entity.type
_entity.pdbx_description
1 polymer ?
#
loop_
_entity_poly.entity_id
_entity_poly.type
_entity_poly.pdbx_seq_one_letter_code
_entity_poly.pdbx_strand_id
1 'polypeptide(L)'
;MAEVILNNDNFKAEVLDAKGLVLVDFWATWCGPCKMLAPTVSEIADEYEGKVKVCKLDVDQAMDIAMSYGVASIPTLILFKDGEIVKKSIGVVSKAEIEAMWS
;
A
#
# COMPACT_ATOMS: atom_id res chain seq x y z
N MET A 1 -6.24 13.81 5.30
CA MET A 1 -5.62 12.49 5.15
C MET A 1 -5.49 12.18 3.69
N ALA A 2 -4.29 11.82 3.29
CA ALA A 2 -3.97 11.62 1.87
C ALA A 2 -4.10 10.17 1.41
N GLU A 3 -4.50 9.25 2.28
CA GLU A 3 -4.61 7.84 1.94
C GLU A 3 -5.86 7.56 1.10
N VAL A 4 -5.68 6.79 0.03
CA VAL A 4 -6.78 6.36 -0.83
C VAL A 4 -7.23 4.97 -0.39
N ILE A 5 -8.51 4.82 -0.08
CA ILE A 5 -9.06 3.53 0.32
C ILE A 5 -9.46 2.76 -0.94
N LEU A 6 -8.82 1.60 -1.12
CA LEU A 6 -9.05 0.77 -2.30
C LEU A 6 -10.13 -0.28 -2.05
N ASN A 7 -10.79 -0.66 -3.14
CA ASN A 7 -11.75 -1.76 -3.15
C ASN A 7 -11.66 -2.44 -4.52
N ASN A 8 -12.52 -3.43 -4.76
CA ASN A 8 -12.51 -4.15 -6.04
C ASN A 8 -12.86 -3.25 -7.22
N ASP A 9 -13.64 -2.18 -6.98
CA ASP A 9 -14.13 -1.32 -8.06
C ASP A 9 -13.12 -0.26 -8.47
N ASN A 10 -12.29 0.23 -7.54
CA ASN A 10 -11.38 1.35 -7.84
C ASN A 10 -9.91 0.96 -7.98
N PHE A 11 -9.54 -0.28 -7.69
CA PHE A 11 -8.12 -0.69 -7.70
C PHE A 11 -7.47 -0.43 -9.07
N LYS A 12 -8.15 -0.81 -10.14
CA LYS A 12 -7.57 -0.64 -11.48
C LYS A 12 -7.30 0.84 -11.77
N ALA A 13 -8.27 1.70 -11.51
CA ALA A 13 -8.14 3.12 -11.82
C ALA A 13 -7.09 3.79 -10.92
N GLU A 14 -7.09 3.46 -9.63
CA GLU A 14 -6.22 4.13 -8.67
C GLU A 14 -4.79 3.63 -8.69
N VAL A 15 -4.57 2.37 -9.08
CA VAL A 15 -3.24 1.75 -9.02
C VAL A 15 -2.71 1.40 -10.40
N LEU A 16 -3.46 0.59 -11.16
CA LEU A 16 -2.94 0.05 -12.43
C LEU A 16 -2.89 1.09 -13.54
N ASP A 17 -3.87 1.98 -13.60
CA ASP A 17 -3.93 3.03 -14.62
C ASP A 17 -3.25 4.33 -14.16
N ALA A 18 -2.81 4.39 -12.91
CA ALA A 18 -2.18 5.59 -12.37
C ALA A 18 -0.77 5.76 -12.90
N LYS A 19 -0.39 7.01 -13.14
CA LYS A 19 0.97 7.36 -13.50
C LYS A 19 1.77 7.65 -12.23
N GLY A 20 3.07 7.33 -12.27
CA GLY A 20 3.96 7.62 -11.16
C GLY A 20 3.92 6.55 -10.09
N LEU A 21 4.34 6.94 -8.89
CA LEU A 21 4.52 6.03 -7.76
C LEU A 21 3.22 5.85 -6.96
N VAL A 22 2.86 4.59 -6.73
CA VAL A 22 1.70 4.23 -5.90
C VAL A 22 2.16 3.16 -4.90
N LEU A 23 1.99 3.45 -3.61
CA LEU A 23 2.30 2.51 -2.54
C LEU A 23 0.98 1.94 -2.02
N VAL A 24 0.85 0.61 -2.03
CA VAL A 24 -0.36 -0.05 -1.54
C VAL A 24 -0.03 -0.81 -0.26
N ASP A 25 -0.76 -0.50 0.82
CA ASP A 25 -0.68 -1.17 2.11
C ASP A 25 -1.80 -2.20 2.20
N PHE A 26 -1.43 -3.47 2.14
CA PHE A 26 -2.38 -4.59 2.31
C PHE A 26 -2.47 -4.90 3.79
N TRP A 27 -3.66 -4.73 4.37
CA TRP A 27 -3.88 -4.81 5.81
C TRP A 27 -5.21 -5.46 6.14
N ALA A 28 -5.46 -5.71 7.44
CA ALA A 28 -6.76 -6.18 7.92
C ALA A 28 -7.05 -5.56 9.28
N THR A 29 -8.33 -5.44 9.61
CA THR A 29 -8.76 -4.81 10.86
C THR A 29 -8.33 -5.57 12.10
N TRP A 30 -8.16 -6.89 11.98
CA TRP A 30 -7.78 -7.77 13.10
C TRP A 30 -6.26 -7.93 13.25
N CYS A 31 -5.49 -7.32 12.40
CA CYS A 31 -4.04 -7.54 12.32
C CYS A 31 -3.30 -6.53 13.22
N GLY A 32 -2.69 -7.04 14.30
CA GLY A 32 -1.92 -6.20 15.22
C GLY A 32 -0.74 -5.50 14.57
N PRO A 33 0.13 -6.22 13.84
CA PRO A 33 1.26 -5.57 13.14
C PRO A 33 0.80 -4.51 12.14
N CYS A 34 -0.34 -4.70 11.48
CA CYS A 34 -0.89 -3.70 10.57
C CYS A 34 -1.23 -2.41 11.31
N LYS A 35 -1.77 -2.53 12.53
CA LYS A 35 -2.09 -1.37 13.36
C LYS A 35 -0.84 -0.64 13.82
N MET A 36 0.25 -1.39 14.04
CA MET A 36 1.53 -0.79 14.40
C MET A 36 2.13 0.00 13.23
N LEU A 37 1.94 -0.46 12.01
CA LEU A 37 2.46 0.19 10.82
C LEU A 37 1.60 1.40 10.39
N ALA A 38 0.31 1.39 10.70
CA ALA A 38 -0.64 2.37 10.21
C ALA A 38 -0.23 3.84 10.42
N PRO A 39 0.27 4.24 11.62
CA PRO A 39 0.68 5.64 11.80
C PRO A 39 1.82 6.06 10.87
N THR A 40 2.76 5.14 10.61
CA THR A 40 3.89 5.42 9.72
C THR A 40 3.40 5.59 8.28
N VAL A 41 2.50 4.72 7.84
CA VAL A 41 1.93 4.81 6.49
C VAL A 41 1.14 6.11 6.33
N SER A 42 0.38 6.49 7.35
CA SER A 42 -0.38 7.73 7.34
C SER A 42 0.54 8.96 7.26
N GLU A 43 1.63 8.94 8.01
CA GLU A 43 2.61 10.02 7.99
C GLU A 43 3.23 10.16 6.58
N ILE A 44 3.58 9.03 5.97
CA ILE A 44 4.13 9.03 4.62
C ILE A 44 3.11 9.56 3.61
N ALA A 45 1.86 9.16 3.75
CA ALA A 45 0.80 9.63 2.87
C ALA A 45 0.69 11.15 2.87
N ASP A 46 0.76 11.76 4.05
CA ASP A 46 0.68 13.21 4.18
C ASP A 46 1.95 13.90 3.68
N GLU A 47 3.11 13.35 4.02
CA GLU A 47 4.39 13.97 3.68
C GLU A 47 4.68 13.90 2.18
N TYR A 48 4.30 12.82 1.52
CA TYR A 48 4.60 12.59 0.11
C TYR A 48 3.42 12.85 -0.82
N GLU A 49 2.39 13.52 -0.33
CA GLU A 49 1.23 13.87 -1.14
C GLU A 49 1.68 14.62 -2.40
N GLY A 50 1.17 14.18 -3.55
CA GLY A 50 1.58 14.73 -4.85
C GLY A 50 2.82 14.08 -5.45
N LYS A 51 3.51 13.23 -4.69
CA LYS A 51 4.73 12.57 -5.13
C LYS A 51 4.61 11.06 -5.13
N VAL A 52 4.03 10.50 -4.06
CA VAL A 52 3.71 9.07 -3.95
C VAL A 52 2.26 8.98 -3.52
N LYS A 53 1.44 8.32 -4.31
CA LYS A 53 0.06 8.06 -3.93
C LYS A 53 0.07 6.88 -2.96
N VAL A 54 -0.44 7.08 -1.75
CA VAL A 54 -0.50 6.02 -0.74
C VAL A 54 -1.93 5.50 -0.67
N CYS A 55 -2.07 4.19 -0.83
CA CYS A 55 -3.37 3.53 -0.85
C CYS A 55 -3.42 2.46 0.22
N LYS A 56 -4.61 2.16 0.71
CA LYS A 56 -4.84 1.09 1.69
C LYS A 56 -5.87 0.11 1.14
N LEU A 57 -5.55 -1.18 1.22
CA LEU A 57 -6.43 -2.24 0.76
C LEU A 57 -6.66 -3.23 1.89
N ASP A 58 -7.91 -3.29 2.36
CA ASP A 58 -8.32 -4.26 3.37
C ASP A 58 -8.48 -5.62 2.67
N VAL A 59 -7.63 -6.59 3.05
CA VAL A 59 -7.61 -7.88 2.36
C VAL A 59 -8.92 -8.66 2.52
N ASP A 60 -9.68 -8.40 3.58
CA ASP A 60 -10.97 -9.05 3.78
C ASP A 60 -12.05 -8.48 2.86
N GLN A 61 -11.88 -7.22 2.43
CA GLN A 61 -12.81 -6.57 1.51
C GLN A 61 -12.44 -6.79 0.04
N ALA A 62 -11.19 -7.09 -0.24
CA ALA A 62 -10.69 -7.27 -1.61
C ALA A 62 -9.74 -8.47 -1.66
N MET A 63 -10.25 -9.63 -1.26
CA MET A 63 -9.45 -10.86 -1.14
C MET A 63 -8.88 -11.32 -2.48
N ASP A 64 -9.66 -11.21 -3.55
CA ASP A 64 -9.20 -11.64 -4.88
C ASP A 64 -7.98 -10.86 -5.33
N ILE A 65 -7.96 -9.55 -5.07
CA ILE A 65 -6.82 -8.71 -5.42
C ILE A 65 -5.60 -9.11 -4.59
N ALA A 66 -5.77 -9.26 -3.28
CA ALA A 66 -4.68 -9.66 -2.40
C ALA A 66 -4.08 -10.99 -2.84
N MET A 67 -4.93 -11.97 -3.19
CA MET A 67 -4.47 -13.28 -3.65
C MET A 67 -3.74 -13.19 -4.98
N SER A 68 -4.22 -12.35 -5.90
CA SER A 68 -3.61 -12.22 -7.22
C SER A 68 -2.18 -11.64 -7.13
N TYR A 69 -1.88 -10.90 -6.07
CA TYR A 69 -0.53 -10.37 -5.85
C TYR A 69 0.29 -11.21 -4.87
N GLY A 70 -0.22 -12.40 -4.51
CA GLY A 70 0.52 -13.32 -3.66
C GLY A 70 0.72 -12.82 -2.23
N VAL A 71 -0.22 -12.01 -1.73
CA VAL A 71 -0.12 -11.49 -0.36
C VAL A 71 -0.51 -12.59 0.61
N ALA A 72 0.50 -13.24 1.19
CA ALA A 72 0.31 -14.34 2.13
C ALA A 72 0.43 -13.88 3.59
N SER A 73 1.10 -12.77 3.83
CA SER A 73 1.30 -12.19 5.17
C SER A 73 0.92 -10.73 5.13
N ILE A 74 0.41 -10.21 6.23
CA ILE A 74 0.11 -8.79 6.36
C ILE A 74 0.76 -8.22 7.61
N PRO A 75 1.18 -6.93 7.58
CA PRO A 75 1.06 -6.02 6.47
C PRO A 75 2.05 -6.33 5.34
N THR A 76 1.65 -6.08 4.12
CA THR A 76 2.54 -6.12 2.96
C THR A 76 2.40 -4.79 2.23
N LEU A 77 3.54 -4.18 1.92
CA LEU A 77 3.58 -2.97 1.11
C LEU A 77 4.07 -3.32 -0.28
N ILE A 78 3.35 -2.90 -1.30
CA ILE A 78 3.79 -3.07 -2.69
C ILE A 78 3.86 -1.69 -3.33
N LEU A 79 5.02 -1.37 -3.91
CA LEU A 79 5.21 -0.14 -4.64
C LEU A 79 5.04 -0.40 -6.13
N PHE A 80 4.15 0.37 -6.74
CA PHE A 80 3.91 0.34 -8.18
C PHE A 80 4.48 1.61 -8.79
N LYS A 81 4.96 1.51 -10.03
CA LYS A 81 5.32 2.67 -10.83
C LYS A 81 4.70 2.48 -12.21
N ASP A 82 3.86 3.44 -12.61
CA ASP A 82 3.14 3.40 -13.89
C ASP A 82 2.42 2.05 -14.07
N GLY A 83 1.81 1.56 -12.99
CA GLY A 83 1.01 0.34 -12.99
C GLY A 83 1.78 -0.95 -12.81
N GLU A 84 3.11 -0.92 -12.71
CA GLU A 84 3.92 -2.12 -12.58
C GLU A 84 4.61 -2.19 -11.22
N ILE A 85 4.74 -3.40 -10.68
CA ILE A 85 5.38 -3.61 -9.38
C ILE A 85 6.88 -3.36 -9.49
N VAL A 86 7.41 -2.53 -8.58
CA VAL A 86 8.86 -2.28 -8.52
C VAL A 86 9.49 -2.77 -7.23
N LYS A 87 8.75 -2.77 -6.12
CA LYS A 87 9.27 -3.21 -4.82
C LYS A 87 8.16 -3.80 -3.97
N LYS A 88 8.54 -4.71 -3.06
CA LYS A 88 7.62 -5.32 -2.10
C LYS A 88 8.31 -5.37 -0.74
N SER A 89 7.56 -5.11 0.34
CA SER A 89 8.05 -5.17 1.71
C SER A 89 7.02 -5.88 2.57
N ILE A 90 7.46 -6.80 3.43
CA ILE A 90 6.57 -7.60 4.27
C ILE A 90 6.87 -7.30 5.74
N GLY A 91 5.81 -7.09 6.53
CA GLY A 91 5.92 -6.88 7.97
C GLY A 91 6.05 -5.42 8.34
N VAL A 92 6.24 -5.18 9.65
CA VAL A 92 6.39 -3.82 10.18
C VAL A 92 7.81 -3.37 9.91
N VAL A 93 7.94 -2.27 9.18
CA VAL A 93 9.24 -1.69 8.83
C VAL A 93 9.25 -0.22 9.21
N SER A 94 10.45 0.36 9.26
CA SER A 94 10.61 1.76 9.62
C SER A 94 10.21 2.68 8.48
N LYS A 95 9.97 3.95 8.81
CA LYS A 95 9.70 4.96 7.80
C LYS A 95 10.85 5.04 6.78
N ALA A 96 12.10 5.00 7.28
CA ALA A 96 13.28 5.05 6.41
C ALA A 96 13.32 3.88 5.44
N GLU A 97 12.94 2.68 5.90
CA GLU A 97 12.90 1.50 5.04
C GLU A 97 11.83 1.63 3.96
N ILE A 98 10.69 2.23 4.31
CA ILE A 98 9.64 2.46 3.31
C ILE A 98 10.11 3.49 2.29
N GLU A 99 10.70 4.59 2.75
CA GLU A 99 11.21 5.64 1.86
C GLU A 99 12.27 5.10 0.91
N ALA A 100 13.05 4.13 1.36
CA ALA A 100 14.08 3.50 0.52
C ALA A 100 13.48 2.75 -0.67
N MET A 101 12.20 2.42 -0.63
CA MET A 101 11.55 1.71 -1.74
C MET A 101 11.54 2.53 -3.03
N TRP A 102 11.53 3.86 -2.91
CA TRP A 102 11.52 4.74 -4.08
C TRP A 102 12.73 5.69 -4.17
N SER A 103 13.75 5.46 -3.38
CA SER A 103 14.96 6.28 -3.47
C SER A 103 16.03 5.65 -4.37
#